data_209b5fe8026780c5a1e46b9e80bed8fb
#
_entry.id   209b5fe8026780c5a1e46b9e80bed8fb
#
_cell.length_a   1.000
_cell.length_b   1.000
_cell.length_c   1.000
_cell.angle_alpha   90.00
_cell.angle_beta   90.00
_cell.angle_gamma   90.00
#
_symmetry.space_group_name_H-M   'P 1'
#
loop_
_entity.id
_entity.type
_entity.pdbx_description
1 polymer ?
#
loop_
_entity_poly.entity_id
_entity_poly.type
_entity_poly.pdbx_seq_one_letter_code
_entity_poly.pdbx_strand_id
1 'polypeptide(L)'
;MADRPRDHQVNVRLPADQEAGLPADFAAIWHTRDMFILDFAAFTSAEVSASDDPNTVQQDAVVVSRVRIPPAQVFEMMKALEQQLSRWEQESGAGAPSEGAGG
;
A
#
# COMPACT_ATOMS: atom_id res chain seq x y z
N MET A 1 30.67 12.29 -26.26
CA MET A 1 30.44 11.87 -25.99
C MET A 1 29.67 11.52 -25.84
N ALA A 2 29.39 11.23 -26.03
CA ALA A 2 28.66 10.94 -25.82
C ALA A 2 28.06 10.54 -25.12
N ASP A 3 27.62 10.73 -24.89
CA ASP A 3 27.07 10.52 -23.99
C ASP A 3 25.81 10.16 -24.02
N ARG A 4 25.38 9.20 -24.60
CA ARG A 4 24.18 8.65 -24.48
C ARG A 4 24.06 8.00 -23.20
N PRO A 5 22.93 8.16 -22.44
CA PRO A 5 22.73 7.44 -21.20
C PRO A 5 22.74 5.95 -21.47
N ARG A 6 23.29 5.23 -20.54
CA ARG A 6 23.23 3.79 -20.63
C ARG A 6 21.87 3.33 -20.24
N ASP A 7 21.44 2.26 -20.84
CA ASP A 7 20.22 1.61 -20.44
C ASP A 7 20.40 1.03 -19.05
N HIS A 8 19.44 1.31 -18.19
CA HIS A 8 19.46 0.73 -16.86
C HIS A 8 18.68 -0.55 -16.88
N GLN A 9 19.29 -1.58 -16.41
CA GLN A 9 18.62 -2.85 -16.25
C GLN A 9 18.70 -3.23 -14.78
N VAL A 10 17.57 -3.25 -14.12
CA VAL A 10 17.51 -3.56 -12.70
C VAL A 10 16.99 -4.98 -12.55
N ASN A 11 17.78 -5.81 -11.91
CA ASN A 11 17.39 -7.19 -11.69
C ASN A 11 16.86 -7.32 -10.27
N VAL A 12 15.59 -7.66 -10.15
CA VAL A 12 14.94 -7.75 -8.85
C VAL A 12 14.76 -9.22 -8.52
N ARG A 13 15.17 -9.57 -7.31
CA ARG A 13 15.09 -10.95 -6.87
C ARG A 13 14.17 -11.01 -5.66
N LEU A 14 13.32 -12.00 -5.62
CA LEU A 14 12.45 -12.26 -4.48
C LEU A 14 13.06 -13.39 -3.67
N PRO A 15 13.56 -13.12 -2.46
CA PRO A 15 14.08 -14.20 -1.63
C PRO A 15 12.98 -15.20 -1.29
N ALA A 16 13.36 -16.46 -1.18
CA ALA A 16 12.38 -17.52 -0.97
C ALA A 16 11.57 -17.30 0.32
N ASP A 17 12.21 -16.77 1.35
CA ASP A 17 11.51 -16.57 2.62
C ASP A 17 10.60 -15.34 2.60
N GLN A 18 10.56 -14.61 1.49
CA GLN A 18 9.71 -13.44 1.37
C GLN A 18 8.54 -13.67 0.42
N GLU A 19 8.43 -14.87 -0.15
CA GLU A 19 7.43 -15.10 -1.18
C GLU A 19 6.01 -14.90 -0.67
N ALA A 20 5.73 -15.31 0.54
CA ALA A 20 4.38 -15.16 1.09
C ALA A 20 4.07 -13.71 1.43
N GLY A 21 5.09 -12.92 1.70
CA GLY A 21 4.89 -11.54 2.09
C GLY A 21 4.35 -11.42 3.50
N LEU A 22 4.08 -10.19 3.89
CA LEU A 22 3.49 -9.89 5.18
C LEU A 22 2.09 -9.33 4.95
N PRO A 23 1.08 -9.93 5.56
CA PRO A 23 -0.25 -9.34 5.43
C PRO A 23 -0.35 -8.05 6.22
N ALA A 24 -1.03 -7.08 5.65
CA ALA A 24 -1.33 -5.83 6.32
C ALA A 24 -2.74 -5.45 5.97
N ASP A 25 -3.41 -4.78 6.89
CA ASP A 25 -4.79 -4.40 6.68
C ASP A 25 -4.92 -2.98 6.17
N PHE A 26 -3.96 -2.13 6.48
CA PHE A 26 -3.98 -0.75 6.01
C PHE A 26 -2.58 -0.17 6.06
N ALA A 27 -2.44 1.00 5.48
CA ALA A 27 -1.17 1.72 5.52
C ALA A 27 -1.41 3.14 5.98
N ALA A 28 -0.55 3.61 6.86
CA ALA A 28 -0.50 5.00 7.24
C ALA A 28 0.66 5.64 6.50
N ILE A 29 0.42 6.80 5.92
CA ILE A 29 1.42 7.43 5.06
C ILE A 29 1.67 8.84 5.57
N TRP A 30 2.93 9.17 5.74
CA TRP A 30 3.33 10.51 6.15
C TRP A 30 4.70 10.80 5.52
N HIS A 31 5.21 11.97 5.75
CA HIS A 31 6.45 12.34 5.08
C HIS A 31 7.31 13.22 5.98
N THR A 32 8.60 13.15 5.73
CA THR A 32 9.54 14.12 6.21
C THR A 32 9.93 15.00 5.03
N ARG A 33 10.93 15.83 5.23
CA ARG A 33 11.36 16.71 4.16
C ARG A 33 11.81 15.94 2.92
N ASP A 34 12.48 14.83 3.11
CA ASP A 34 13.15 14.14 2.02
C ASP A 34 12.57 12.79 1.67
N MET A 35 11.71 12.25 2.49
CA MET A 35 11.25 10.87 2.32
C MET A 35 9.77 10.77 2.62
N PHE A 36 9.11 9.82 1.96
CA PHE A 36 7.78 9.40 2.36
C PHE A 36 7.91 8.09 3.12
N ILE A 37 7.10 7.96 4.14
CA ILE A 37 7.12 6.79 5.01
C ILE A 37 5.78 6.09 4.90
N LEU A 38 5.83 4.80 4.58
CA LEU A 38 4.63 3.98 4.51
C LEU A 38 4.70 2.96 5.62
N ASP A 39 3.78 3.06 6.56
CA ASP A 39 3.71 2.14 7.68
C ASP A 39 2.56 1.18 7.41
N PHE A 40 2.90 -0.05 7.06
CA PHE A 40 1.90 -1.07 6.84
C PHE A 40 1.56 -1.70 8.17
N ALA A 41 0.27 -1.76 8.49
CA ALA A 41 -0.16 -2.20 9.81
C ALA A 41 -1.21 -3.30 9.69
N ALA A 42 -1.20 -4.16 10.65
CA ALA A 42 -2.17 -5.24 10.72
C ALA A 42 -2.89 -5.18 12.06
N PHE A 43 -4.17 -5.48 12.05
CA PHE A 43 -4.92 -5.56 13.29
C PHE A 43 -4.44 -6.74 14.09
N THR A 44 -4.27 -6.54 15.39
CA THR A 44 -3.78 -7.61 16.25
C THR A 44 -4.90 -8.52 16.74
N SER A 45 -6.14 -8.07 16.58
CA SER A 45 -7.29 -8.84 17.03
C SER A 45 -8.46 -8.50 16.15
N ALA A 46 -9.30 -9.48 15.91
CA ALA A 46 -10.54 -9.23 15.20
C ALA A 46 -11.56 -8.50 16.07
N GLU A 47 -11.34 -8.48 17.36
CA GLU A 47 -12.28 -7.88 18.28
C GLU A 47 -12.06 -6.39 18.38
N VAL A 48 -13.14 -5.65 18.49
CA VAL A 48 -13.08 -4.24 18.80
C VAL A 48 -13.57 -4.04 20.21
N SER A 49 -13.06 -3.04 20.87
CA SER A 49 -13.50 -2.75 22.22
C SER A 49 -14.13 -1.37 22.25
N ALA A 50 -14.97 -1.18 23.25
CA ALA A 50 -15.61 0.10 23.45
C ALA A 50 -14.59 1.12 23.93
N SER A 51 -14.79 2.36 23.54
CA SER A 51 -13.98 3.44 24.06
C SER A 51 -14.84 4.26 25.00
N ASP A 52 -14.25 5.30 25.56
CA ASP A 52 -15.00 6.20 26.42
C ASP A 52 -16.07 6.94 25.65
N ASP A 53 -15.88 7.10 24.36
CA ASP A 53 -16.86 7.75 23.52
C ASP A 53 -17.83 6.69 23.02
N PRO A 54 -19.12 6.80 23.32
CA PRO A 54 -20.07 5.76 22.90
C PRO A 54 -20.21 5.61 21.39
N ASN A 55 -19.76 6.58 20.63
CA ASN A 55 -19.81 6.48 19.17
C ASN A 55 -18.52 5.99 18.57
N THR A 56 -17.58 5.55 19.39
CA THR A 56 -16.26 5.15 18.93
C THR A 56 -15.95 3.76 19.46
N VAL A 57 -15.36 2.94 18.61
CA VAL A 57 -14.80 1.66 19.04
C VAL A 57 -13.30 1.71 18.79
N GLN A 58 -12.58 0.89 19.52
CA GLN A 58 -11.13 0.82 19.40
C GLN A 58 -10.71 -0.55 18.97
N GLN A 59 -9.72 -0.59 18.12
CA GLN A 59 -9.13 -1.83 17.67
C GLN A 59 -7.63 -1.61 17.54
N ASP A 60 -6.86 -2.51 18.10
CA ASP A 60 -5.41 -2.36 18.10
C ASP A 60 -4.80 -2.85 16.81
N ALA A 61 -3.78 -2.16 16.37
CA ALA A 61 -3.02 -2.55 15.19
C ALA A 61 -1.55 -2.34 15.47
N VAL A 62 -0.72 -3.09 14.78
CA VAL A 62 0.72 -2.96 14.92
C VAL A 62 1.34 -2.78 13.54
N VAL A 63 2.36 -1.96 13.47
CA VAL A 63 3.10 -1.77 12.22
C VAL A 63 3.93 -3.03 11.98
N VAL A 64 3.68 -3.69 10.86
CA VAL A 64 4.42 -4.89 10.52
C VAL A 64 5.59 -4.57 9.59
N SER A 65 5.55 -3.46 8.90
CA SER A 65 6.63 -3.08 8.02
C SER A 65 6.60 -1.59 7.77
N ARG A 66 7.73 -0.95 7.88
CA ARG A 66 7.88 0.46 7.54
C ARG A 66 8.81 0.57 6.35
N VAL A 67 8.35 1.28 5.32
CA VAL A 67 9.13 1.46 4.11
C VAL A 67 9.30 2.95 3.88
N ARG A 68 10.52 3.36 3.57
CA ARG A 68 10.84 4.75 3.30
C ARG A 68 11.19 4.87 1.83
N ILE A 69 10.52 5.76 1.12
CA ILE A 69 10.76 5.91 -0.30
C ILE A 69 10.98 7.38 -0.64
N PRO A 70 11.75 7.64 -1.70
CA PRO A 70 11.93 9.02 -2.13
C PRO A 70 10.66 9.56 -2.79
N PRO A 71 10.46 10.87 -2.75
CA PRO A 71 9.23 11.44 -3.32
C PRO A 71 8.98 11.07 -4.78
N ALA A 72 10.05 10.97 -5.57
CA ALA A 72 9.87 10.60 -6.98
C ALA A 72 9.23 9.23 -7.14
N GLN A 73 9.50 8.31 -6.23
CA GLN A 73 8.93 6.97 -6.30
C GLN A 73 7.46 6.97 -5.94
N VAL A 74 7.02 7.93 -5.14
CA VAL A 74 5.62 8.00 -4.75
C VAL A 74 4.73 8.13 -5.98
N PHE A 75 5.12 8.98 -6.91
CA PHE A 75 4.34 9.20 -8.11
C PHE A 75 4.24 7.94 -8.96
N GLU A 76 5.36 7.24 -9.10
CA GLU A 76 5.38 5.99 -9.86
C GLU A 76 4.52 4.93 -9.19
N MET A 77 4.58 4.89 -7.87
CA MET A 77 3.79 3.93 -7.12
C MET A 77 2.31 4.19 -7.25
N MET A 78 1.91 5.45 -7.23
CA MET A 78 0.52 5.81 -7.41
C MET A 78 0.00 5.35 -8.75
N LYS A 79 0.79 5.55 -9.81
CA LYS A 79 0.38 5.11 -11.14
C LYS A 79 0.24 3.60 -11.21
N ALA A 80 1.20 2.89 -10.61
CA ALA A 80 1.17 1.43 -10.64
C ALA A 80 -0.03 0.89 -9.87
N LEU A 81 -0.31 1.49 -8.71
CA LEU A 81 -1.45 1.07 -7.91
C LEU A 81 -2.76 1.32 -8.66
N GLU A 82 -2.87 2.46 -9.31
CA GLU A 82 -4.07 2.77 -10.05
C GLU A 82 -4.29 1.78 -11.18
N GLN A 83 -3.24 1.43 -11.88
CA GLN A 83 -3.35 0.47 -12.98
C GLN A 83 -3.78 -0.90 -12.49
N GLN A 84 -3.20 -1.35 -11.40
CA GLN A 84 -3.55 -2.66 -10.87
C GLN A 84 -4.95 -2.67 -10.30
N LEU A 85 -5.35 -1.60 -9.65
CA LEU A 85 -6.69 -1.50 -9.12
C LEU A 85 -7.72 -1.54 -10.25
N SER A 86 -7.46 -0.84 -11.34
CA SER A 86 -8.35 -0.86 -12.49
C SER A 86 -8.49 -2.26 -13.07
N ARG A 87 -7.38 -2.97 -13.18
CA ARG A 87 -7.43 -4.34 -13.67
C ARG A 87 -8.22 -5.24 -12.75
N TRP A 88 -7.97 -5.08 -11.45
CA TRP A 88 -8.68 -5.87 -10.46
C TRP A 88 -10.18 -5.66 -10.56
N GLU A 89 -10.59 -4.40 -10.71
CA GLU A 89 -12.00 -4.08 -10.84
C GLU A 89 -12.61 -4.72 -12.06
N GLN A 90 -11.90 -4.71 -13.19
CA GLN A 90 -12.39 -5.33 -14.40
C GLN A 90 -12.47 -6.83 -14.28
N GLU A 91 -11.46 -7.44 -13.72
CA GLU A 91 -11.39 -8.90 -13.61
C GLU A 91 -12.36 -9.45 -12.60
N SER A 92 -12.54 -8.74 -11.50
CA SER A 92 -13.40 -9.21 -10.44
C SER A 92 -14.86 -8.86 -10.67
N GLY A 93 -15.12 -7.97 -11.60
CA GLY A 93 -16.47 -7.47 -11.77
C GLY A 93 -16.91 -6.52 -10.69
N ALA A 94 -15.97 -6.10 -9.83
CA ALA A 94 -16.32 -5.22 -8.74
C ALA A 94 -16.68 -3.82 -9.20
N GLY A 95 -16.00 -3.34 -10.20
CA GLY A 95 -16.26 -2.01 -10.70
C GLY A 95 -16.18 -0.96 -9.63
N ALA A 96 -16.31 0.27 -10.04
CA ALA A 96 -16.33 1.34 -9.07
C ALA A 96 -17.60 1.23 -8.24
N PRO A 97 -17.47 1.46 -6.96
CA PRO A 97 -18.65 1.28 -6.12
C PRO A 97 -19.81 2.13 -6.54
N SER A 98 -19.50 3.21 -7.14
CA SER A 98 -20.58 4.03 -7.51
C SER A 98 -21.37 3.49 -8.55
N GLU A 99 -20.86 2.60 -9.20
CA GLU A 99 -21.60 2.12 -10.10
C GLU A 99 -22.16 1.20 -9.68
N GLY A 100 -22.14 1.09 -9.09
CA GLY A 100 -22.76 0.45 -8.69
C GLY A 100 -23.36 -0.03 -8.78
N ALA A 101 -23.16 0.02 -8.82
CA ALA A 101 -23.55 -0.31 -8.70
C ALA A 101 -24.28 -0.66 -8.49
N GLY A 102 -24.35 -0.56 -8.58
CA GLY A 102 -24.85 -0.67 -8.27
C GLY A 102 -25.14 -0.99 -8.33
N GLY A 103 -25.01 -0.83 -8.59
CA GLY A 103 -25.19 -0.88 -8.40
C GLY A 103 -25.08 -0.94 -8.44
#